data_418a027345b03f3aae44b72a882a32f0
#
_entry.id   418a027345b03f3aae44b72a882a32f0
#
_cell.length_a   1.000
_cell.length_b   1.000
_cell.length_c   1.000
_cell.angle_alpha   90.00
_cell.angle_beta   90.00
_cell.angle_gamma   90.00
#
_symmetry.space_group_name_H-M   'P 1'
#
loop_
_entity.id
_entity.type
_entity.pdbx_description
1 polymer ?
#
loop_
_entity_poly.entity_id
_entity_poly.type
_entity_poly.pdbx_seq_one_letter_code
_entity_poly.pdbx_strand_id
1 'polypeptide(L)'
;MTTPRTETLNIQTKPIMKVLVVYHTTYGHTLQLARAVEAGVKSVARVEAVFRRAPEFPHVEKELEAKDGYETKIWREQKDIQVCALDDLREADGMLLGSPTRYGNMTAQMKALIDGTASLWLSGAMEGKPAGVFTSTASTHGGQETTCITMMIPLIHLGMLIVGVPYSTQGMIHTEARGGTPYGASTISGPKGELAPTSEDLAICRVQGKRVAELTKKVRG
;
A
#
# COMPACT_ATOMS: atom_id res chain seq x y z
N MET A 1 5.44 8.84 62.39
CA MET A 1 6.19 9.25 61.20
C MET A 1 5.91 8.20 60.13
N THR A 2 4.98 8.46 59.24
CA THR A 2 4.58 7.57 58.14
C THR A 2 5.31 8.01 56.85
N THR A 3 6.19 7.17 56.37
CA THR A 3 6.93 7.34 55.12
C THR A 3 5.97 7.28 53.92
N PRO A 4 5.98 8.21 52.97
CA PRO A 4 5.17 8.13 51.78
C PRO A 4 5.69 7.03 50.86
N ARG A 5 4.80 6.10 50.47
CA ARG A 5 5.04 5.14 49.37
C ARG A 5 5.13 5.91 48.05
N THR A 6 6.29 5.90 47.44
CA THR A 6 6.50 6.32 46.07
C THR A 6 5.85 5.27 45.13
N GLU A 7 4.67 5.53 44.62
CA GLU A 7 4.13 4.77 43.50
C GLU A 7 4.96 5.06 42.26
N THR A 8 5.80 4.12 41.89
CA THR A 8 6.46 4.11 40.57
C THR A 8 5.39 3.87 39.53
N LEU A 9 5.00 4.94 38.82
CA LEU A 9 4.18 4.88 37.60
C LEU A 9 4.89 3.97 36.61
N ASN A 10 4.40 2.75 36.46
CA ASN A 10 4.83 1.80 35.45
C ASN A 10 4.28 2.31 34.10
N ILE A 11 5.04 3.18 33.42
CA ILE A 11 4.73 3.64 32.07
C ILE A 11 4.95 2.43 31.14
N GLN A 12 3.96 1.55 31.03
CA GLN A 12 3.91 0.56 29.97
C GLN A 12 3.90 1.33 28.64
N THR A 13 5.02 1.35 27.96
CA THR A 13 5.11 1.88 26.60
C THR A 13 4.22 1.01 25.73
N LYS A 14 3.08 1.55 25.30
CA LYS A 14 2.18 0.86 24.36
C LYS A 14 2.97 0.36 23.12
N PRO A 15 2.69 -0.82 22.58
CA PRO A 15 3.42 -1.37 21.43
C PRO A 15 3.38 -0.42 20.21
N ILE A 16 4.38 -0.49 19.37
CA ILE A 16 4.43 0.21 18.08
C ILE A 16 3.58 -0.58 17.09
N MET A 17 2.60 0.08 16.44
CA MET A 17 1.78 -0.56 15.42
C MET A 17 2.54 -0.65 14.10
N LYS A 18 2.42 -1.77 13.39
CA LYS A 18 3.04 -2.00 12.07
C LYS A 18 2.02 -1.79 10.97
N VAL A 19 2.30 -0.90 10.02
CA VAL A 19 1.51 -0.77 8.79
C VAL A 19 2.36 -1.21 7.61
N LEU A 20 1.94 -2.27 6.94
CA LEU A 20 2.60 -2.82 5.77
C LEU A 20 2.21 -2.02 4.52
N VAL A 21 3.19 -1.56 3.77
CA VAL A 21 3.02 -1.02 2.42
C VAL A 21 3.66 -2.01 1.45
N VAL A 22 2.84 -2.74 0.72
CA VAL A 22 3.31 -3.69 -0.29
C VAL A 22 2.86 -3.25 -1.68
N TYR A 23 3.74 -3.34 -2.66
CA TYR A 23 3.47 -2.90 -4.02
C TYR A 23 4.10 -3.84 -5.06
N HIS A 24 3.55 -3.78 -6.27
CA HIS A 24 4.20 -4.24 -7.50
C HIS A 24 4.32 -3.07 -8.47
N THR A 25 5.36 -3.04 -9.28
CA THR A 25 5.53 -2.05 -10.35
C THR A 25 6.38 -2.60 -11.48
N THR A 26 6.01 -2.26 -12.73
CA THR A 26 6.84 -2.52 -13.93
C THR A 26 7.61 -1.27 -14.36
N TYR A 27 6.94 -0.12 -14.34
CA TYR A 27 7.45 1.15 -14.89
C TYR A 27 7.72 2.23 -13.82
N GLY A 28 7.75 1.88 -12.53
CA GLY A 28 8.14 2.77 -11.44
C GLY A 28 7.03 3.65 -10.86
N HIS A 29 5.91 3.86 -11.56
CA HIS A 29 4.84 4.75 -11.09
C HIS A 29 4.26 4.30 -9.75
N THR A 30 3.90 3.01 -9.63
CA THR A 30 3.38 2.46 -8.37
C THR A 30 4.42 2.50 -7.24
N LEU A 31 5.73 2.37 -7.53
CA LEU A 31 6.79 2.57 -6.54
C LEU A 31 6.79 4.00 -6.00
N GLN A 32 6.65 5.01 -6.87
CA GLN A 32 6.57 6.41 -6.43
C GLN A 32 5.34 6.66 -5.54
N LEU A 33 4.18 6.10 -5.91
CA LEU A 33 2.97 6.14 -5.07
C LEU A 33 3.21 5.44 -3.73
N ALA A 34 3.81 4.24 -3.74
CA ALA A 34 4.12 3.48 -2.53
C ALA A 34 5.03 4.24 -1.56
N ARG A 35 6.04 4.96 -2.08
CA ARG A 35 6.89 5.84 -1.26
C ARG A 35 6.12 7.00 -0.65
N ALA A 36 5.17 7.59 -1.38
CA ALA A 36 4.33 8.65 -0.84
C ALA A 36 3.36 8.12 0.24
N VAL A 37 2.78 6.94 0.02
CA VAL A 37 1.97 6.22 1.02
C VAL A 37 2.79 5.93 2.27
N GLU A 38 4.00 5.38 2.12
CA GLU A 38 4.93 5.11 3.22
C GLU A 38 5.23 6.39 4.04
N ALA A 39 5.49 7.51 3.36
CA ALA A 39 5.71 8.79 4.02
C ALA A 39 4.47 9.23 4.84
N GLY A 40 3.27 8.98 4.33
CA GLY A 40 2.02 9.20 5.05
C GLY A 40 1.91 8.35 6.31
N VAL A 41 2.23 7.06 6.23
CA VAL A 41 2.25 6.15 7.39
C VAL A 41 3.26 6.64 8.43
N LYS A 42 4.49 6.96 8.02
CA LYS A 42 5.58 7.44 8.90
C LYS A 42 5.26 8.76 9.61
N SER A 43 4.29 9.54 9.10
CA SER A 43 3.87 10.79 9.74
C SER A 43 3.06 10.57 11.03
N VAL A 44 2.61 9.33 11.30
CA VAL A 44 1.80 9.00 12.48
C VAL A 44 2.68 8.45 13.60
N ALA A 45 2.72 9.16 14.71
CA ALA A 45 3.52 8.75 15.86
C ALA A 45 3.13 7.35 16.38
N ARG A 46 4.14 6.53 16.69
CA ARG A 46 4.00 5.14 17.18
C ARG A 46 3.42 4.17 16.15
N VAL A 47 3.60 4.48 14.87
CA VAL A 47 3.33 3.58 13.76
C VAL A 47 4.61 3.41 12.96
N GLU A 48 5.02 2.17 12.74
CA GLU A 48 6.11 1.78 11.87
C GLU A 48 5.57 1.46 10.49
N ALA A 49 6.21 1.96 9.45
CA ALA A 49 5.93 1.57 8.07
C ALA A 49 6.85 0.42 7.66
N VAL A 50 6.28 -0.73 7.41
CA VAL A 50 6.99 -1.90 6.86
C VAL A 50 6.84 -1.85 5.35
N PHE A 51 7.94 -1.61 4.61
CA PHE A 51 7.91 -1.42 3.17
C PHE A 51 8.38 -2.67 2.44
N ARG A 52 7.57 -3.21 1.51
CA ARG A 52 7.83 -4.47 0.78
C ARG A 52 7.44 -4.37 -0.68
N ARG A 53 8.10 -5.15 -1.53
CA ARG A 53 7.63 -5.43 -2.89
C ARG A 53 6.92 -6.78 -2.96
N ALA A 54 5.94 -6.93 -3.85
CA ALA A 54 5.41 -8.24 -4.18
C ALA A 54 6.50 -9.11 -4.84
N PRO A 55 6.44 -10.44 -4.69
CA PRO A 55 7.36 -11.34 -5.39
C PRO A 55 7.26 -11.16 -6.90
N GLU A 56 8.39 -11.16 -7.61
CA GLU A 56 8.41 -11.26 -9.06
C GLU A 56 8.48 -12.73 -9.47
N PHE A 57 8.08 -13.04 -10.69
CA PHE A 57 8.24 -14.39 -11.23
C PHE A 57 9.70 -14.63 -11.63
N PRO A 58 10.31 -15.79 -11.28
CA PRO A 58 11.73 -16.06 -11.52
C PRO A 58 12.18 -15.93 -12.99
N HIS A 59 11.29 -16.22 -13.95
CA HIS A 59 11.60 -16.04 -15.37
C HIS A 59 11.64 -14.56 -15.77
N VAL A 60 10.77 -13.72 -15.17
CA VAL A 60 10.75 -12.27 -15.40
C VAL A 60 11.98 -11.61 -14.77
N GLU A 61 12.37 -12.01 -13.55
CA GLU A 61 13.60 -11.52 -12.91
C GLU A 61 14.82 -11.75 -13.80
N LYS A 62 14.98 -12.98 -14.32
CA LYS A 62 16.07 -13.33 -15.25
C LYS A 62 16.07 -12.48 -16.52
N GLU A 63 14.89 -12.22 -17.08
CA GLU A 63 14.77 -11.35 -18.26
C GLU A 63 15.16 -9.91 -17.96
N LEU A 64 14.73 -9.37 -16.81
CA LEU A 64 15.04 -8.02 -16.37
C LEU A 64 16.55 -7.84 -16.07
N GLU A 65 17.21 -8.89 -15.59
CA GLU A 65 18.67 -8.86 -15.35
C GLU A 65 19.49 -8.98 -16.65
N ALA A 66 18.97 -9.68 -17.66
CA ALA A 66 19.66 -9.95 -18.91
C ALA A 66 19.55 -8.84 -19.96
N LYS A 67 18.59 -7.91 -19.82
CA LYS A 67 18.30 -6.85 -20.79
C LYS A 67 18.75 -5.48 -20.29
N ASP A 68 18.97 -4.56 -21.22
CA ASP A 68 19.05 -3.12 -20.91
C ASP A 68 17.80 -2.42 -21.43
N GLY A 69 17.13 -1.66 -20.55
CA GLY A 69 15.92 -0.95 -20.88
C GLY A 69 15.34 -0.20 -19.69
N TYR A 70 14.23 0.49 -19.92
CA TYR A 70 13.56 1.26 -18.86
C TYR A 70 13.09 0.37 -17.72
N GLU A 71 12.49 -0.78 -18.02
CA GLU A 71 12.01 -1.75 -17.02
C GLU A 71 13.14 -2.31 -16.17
N THR A 72 14.28 -2.61 -16.79
CA THR A 72 15.50 -3.06 -16.10
C THR A 72 16.07 -1.99 -15.16
N LYS A 73 16.01 -0.72 -15.57
CA LYS A 73 16.41 0.39 -14.70
C LYS A 73 15.55 0.43 -13.45
N ILE A 74 14.22 0.36 -13.62
CA ILE A 74 13.27 0.33 -12.50
C ILE A 74 13.49 -0.92 -11.63
N TRP A 75 13.77 -2.08 -12.24
CA TRP A 75 14.12 -3.29 -11.50
C TRP A 75 15.35 -3.08 -10.62
N ARG A 76 16.42 -2.50 -11.14
CA ARG A 76 17.65 -2.20 -10.39
C ARG A 76 17.41 -1.25 -9.21
N GLU A 77 16.45 -0.34 -9.30
CA GLU A 77 16.07 0.58 -8.22
C GLU A 77 15.31 -0.12 -7.07
N GLN A 78 14.66 -1.25 -7.33
CA GLN A 78 13.78 -1.91 -6.37
C GLN A 78 14.20 -3.33 -5.98
N LYS A 79 15.13 -3.97 -6.68
CA LYS A 79 15.51 -5.38 -6.44
C LYS A 79 15.96 -5.66 -5.00
N ASP A 80 16.60 -4.70 -4.36
CA ASP A 80 17.10 -4.80 -2.99
C ASP A 80 16.01 -4.50 -1.93
N ILE A 81 14.80 -4.07 -2.35
CA ILE A 81 13.66 -3.93 -1.46
C ILE A 81 13.17 -5.33 -1.10
N GLN A 82 13.03 -5.59 0.20
CA GLN A 82 12.64 -6.88 0.70
C GLN A 82 11.32 -7.35 0.10
N VAL A 83 11.29 -8.61 -0.35
CA VAL A 83 10.07 -9.27 -0.85
C VAL A 83 9.11 -9.51 0.30
N CYS A 84 7.83 -9.26 0.06
CA CYS A 84 6.76 -9.52 1.02
C CYS A 84 6.58 -11.02 1.24
N ALA A 85 6.69 -11.45 2.50
CA ALA A 85 6.39 -12.79 2.95
C ALA A 85 4.99 -12.85 3.60
N LEU A 86 4.43 -14.04 3.77
CA LEU A 86 3.14 -14.23 4.47
C LEU A 86 3.21 -13.76 5.93
N ASP A 87 4.38 -13.84 6.57
CA ASP A 87 4.56 -13.36 7.93
C ASP A 87 4.49 -11.83 8.01
N ASP A 88 4.95 -11.09 6.99
CA ASP A 88 4.76 -9.64 6.93
C ASP A 88 3.26 -9.28 6.95
N LEU A 89 2.42 -10.04 6.21
CA LEU A 89 0.96 -9.86 6.20
C LEU A 89 0.33 -10.22 7.56
N ARG A 90 0.80 -11.33 8.16
CA ARG A 90 0.29 -11.79 9.47
C ARG A 90 0.61 -10.79 10.57
N GLU A 91 1.83 -10.28 10.62
CA GLU A 91 2.32 -9.41 11.69
C GLU A 91 1.87 -7.96 11.57
N ALA A 92 1.49 -7.51 10.38
CA ALA A 92 1.00 -6.16 10.18
C ALA A 92 -0.34 -5.94 10.92
N ASP A 93 -0.51 -4.78 11.54
CA ASP A 93 -1.75 -4.32 12.17
C ASP A 93 -2.68 -3.61 11.19
N GLY A 94 -2.16 -3.15 10.07
CA GLY A 94 -2.87 -2.56 8.94
C GLY A 94 -2.02 -2.65 7.67
N MET A 95 -2.61 -2.40 6.49
CA MET A 95 -1.85 -2.51 5.24
C MET A 95 -2.35 -1.60 4.13
N LEU A 96 -1.46 -1.33 3.16
CA LEU A 96 -1.78 -0.69 1.88
C LEU A 96 -1.16 -1.51 0.75
N LEU A 97 -1.98 -1.87 -0.25
CA LEU A 97 -1.58 -2.65 -1.41
C LEU A 97 -1.58 -1.77 -2.66
N GLY A 98 -0.47 -1.78 -3.39
CA GLY A 98 -0.30 -1.03 -4.62
C GLY A 98 -0.01 -1.90 -5.82
N SER A 99 -0.78 -1.73 -6.89
CA SER A 99 -0.56 -2.44 -8.15
C SER A 99 -0.88 -1.56 -9.35
N PRO A 100 -0.10 -1.58 -10.42
CA PRO A 100 -0.57 -0.99 -11.67
C PRO A 100 -1.73 -1.83 -12.21
N THR A 101 -2.60 -1.18 -13.00
CA THR A 101 -3.72 -1.89 -13.62
C THR A 101 -3.26 -2.94 -14.63
N ARG A 102 -3.98 -4.04 -14.67
CA ARG A 102 -4.00 -5.02 -15.75
C ARG A 102 -5.46 -5.30 -16.09
N TYR A 103 -5.96 -4.59 -17.11
CA TYR A 103 -7.36 -4.72 -17.56
C TYR A 103 -8.39 -4.50 -16.43
N GLY A 104 -8.19 -3.47 -15.60
CA GLY A 104 -9.06 -3.16 -14.46
C GLY A 104 -8.86 -4.05 -13.23
N ASN A 105 -7.75 -4.81 -13.17
CA ASN A 105 -7.38 -5.65 -12.04
C ASN A 105 -5.90 -5.45 -11.65
N MET A 106 -5.47 -6.05 -10.55
CA MET A 106 -4.07 -6.06 -10.13
C MET A 106 -3.19 -6.91 -11.05
N THR A 107 -1.88 -6.77 -10.94
CA THR A 107 -0.91 -7.62 -11.62
C THR A 107 -0.97 -9.07 -11.11
N ALA A 108 -0.54 -10.02 -11.94
CA ALA A 108 -0.45 -11.42 -11.58
C ALA A 108 0.46 -11.64 -10.35
N GLN A 109 1.53 -10.86 -10.22
CA GLN A 109 2.46 -10.89 -9.09
C GLN A 109 1.75 -10.53 -7.77
N MET A 110 0.98 -9.43 -7.75
CA MET A 110 0.20 -9.04 -6.58
C MET A 110 -0.89 -10.07 -6.28
N LYS A 111 -1.55 -10.59 -7.32
CA LYS A 111 -2.59 -11.62 -7.16
C LYS A 111 -2.02 -12.92 -6.60
N ALA A 112 -0.83 -13.34 -7.05
CA ALA A 112 -0.16 -14.54 -6.53
C ALA A 112 0.17 -14.41 -5.03
N LEU A 113 0.60 -13.23 -4.58
CA LEU A 113 0.80 -12.95 -3.15
C LEU A 113 -0.52 -13.11 -2.37
N ILE A 114 -1.62 -12.55 -2.88
CA ILE A 114 -2.94 -12.66 -2.24
C ILE A 114 -3.44 -14.11 -2.27
N ASP A 115 -3.28 -14.83 -3.38
CA ASP A 115 -3.70 -16.25 -3.49
C ASP A 115 -2.95 -17.15 -2.50
N GLY A 116 -1.73 -16.76 -2.10
CA GLY A 116 -0.97 -17.46 -1.07
C GLY A 116 -1.52 -17.30 0.35
N THR A 117 -2.53 -16.46 0.60
CA THR A 117 -3.01 -16.13 1.96
C THR A 117 -4.02 -17.12 2.55
N ALA A 118 -4.26 -18.29 1.96
CA ALA A 118 -5.25 -19.24 2.44
C ALA A 118 -5.12 -19.61 3.92
N SER A 119 -3.87 -19.79 4.42
CA SER A 119 -3.62 -20.08 5.83
C SER A 119 -3.94 -18.91 6.75
N LEU A 120 -3.78 -17.66 6.28
CA LEU A 120 -4.13 -16.46 7.02
C LEU A 120 -5.65 -16.28 7.12
N TRP A 121 -6.35 -16.61 6.04
CA TRP A 121 -7.81 -16.64 6.01
C TRP A 121 -8.37 -17.69 6.98
N LEU A 122 -7.89 -18.93 6.92
CA LEU A 122 -8.33 -20.01 7.81
C LEU A 122 -8.12 -19.68 9.30
N SER A 123 -7.09 -18.93 9.63
CA SER A 123 -6.79 -18.55 11.02
C SER A 123 -7.44 -17.24 11.48
N GLY A 124 -8.16 -16.53 10.58
CA GLY A 124 -8.72 -15.21 10.89
C GLY A 124 -7.64 -14.14 11.11
N ALA A 125 -6.38 -14.39 10.70
CA ALA A 125 -5.25 -13.52 11.03
C ALA A 125 -5.34 -12.10 10.46
N MET A 126 -6.20 -11.87 9.47
CA MET A 126 -6.37 -10.58 8.80
C MET A 126 -7.61 -9.81 9.28
N GLU A 127 -8.49 -10.45 10.06
CA GLU A 127 -9.77 -9.87 10.46
C GLU A 127 -9.61 -8.58 11.27
N GLY A 128 -10.43 -7.58 10.91
CA GLY A 128 -10.48 -6.29 11.58
C GLY A 128 -9.26 -5.38 11.34
N LYS A 129 -8.28 -5.78 10.51
CA LYS A 129 -7.14 -4.92 10.15
C LYS A 129 -7.56 -3.89 9.09
N PRO A 130 -7.26 -2.59 9.26
CA PRO A 130 -7.49 -1.58 8.24
C PRO A 130 -6.66 -1.83 6.98
N ALA A 131 -7.27 -1.71 5.80
CA ALA A 131 -6.59 -1.90 4.52
C ALA A 131 -6.98 -0.82 3.49
N GLY A 132 -6.00 -0.27 2.79
CA GLY A 132 -6.18 0.62 1.65
C GLY A 132 -5.55 0.05 0.39
N VAL A 133 -5.94 0.56 -0.76
CA VAL A 133 -5.38 0.15 -2.07
C VAL A 133 -5.01 1.38 -2.88
N PHE A 134 -4.02 1.25 -3.78
CA PHE A 134 -3.63 2.33 -4.70
C PHE A 134 -3.16 1.76 -6.03
N THR A 135 -3.30 2.54 -7.11
CA THR A 135 -3.04 2.04 -8.47
C THR A 135 -2.42 3.08 -9.40
N SER A 136 -1.90 2.64 -10.53
CA SER A 136 -1.53 3.46 -11.68
C SER A 136 -2.15 2.90 -12.95
N THR A 137 -2.54 3.80 -13.86
CA THR A 137 -3.15 3.45 -15.16
C THR A 137 -2.49 4.25 -16.28
N ALA A 138 -2.61 3.79 -17.53
CA ALA A 138 -2.05 4.52 -18.66
C ALA A 138 -2.92 5.71 -19.10
N SER A 139 -4.22 5.71 -18.76
CA SER A 139 -5.18 6.73 -19.21
C SER A 139 -6.25 7.00 -18.16
N THR A 140 -7.00 8.10 -18.34
CA THR A 140 -8.11 8.50 -17.46
C THR A 140 -9.14 7.38 -17.25
N HIS A 141 -9.55 6.72 -18.34
CA HIS A 141 -10.50 5.60 -18.27
C HIS A 141 -9.80 4.24 -18.31
N GLY A 142 -8.54 4.17 -17.86
CA GLY A 142 -7.73 2.96 -17.87
C GLY A 142 -8.04 1.98 -16.73
N GLY A 143 -9.07 2.25 -15.93
CA GLY A 143 -9.49 1.38 -14.83
C GLY A 143 -8.94 1.78 -13.45
N GLN A 144 -8.81 3.08 -13.17
CA GLN A 144 -8.36 3.56 -11.86
C GLN A 144 -9.28 3.02 -10.74
N GLU A 145 -10.60 3.24 -10.89
CA GLU A 145 -11.60 2.80 -9.92
C GLU A 145 -11.75 1.29 -9.88
N THR A 146 -11.86 0.65 -11.07
CA THR A 146 -12.08 -0.80 -11.14
C THR A 146 -10.91 -1.58 -10.58
N THR A 147 -9.67 -1.15 -10.80
CA THR A 147 -8.49 -1.80 -10.20
C THR A 147 -8.51 -1.69 -8.67
N CYS A 148 -8.83 -0.53 -8.12
CA CYS A 148 -8.99 -0.37 -6.68
C CYS A 148 -10.11 -1.28 -6.14
N ILE A 149 -11.28 -1.28 -6.78
CA ILE A 149 -12.43 -2.10 -6.36
C ILE A 149 -12.09 -3.60 -6.42
N THR A 150 -11.49 -4.08 -7.52
CA THR A 150 -11.13 -5.49 -7.65
C THR A 150 -10.05 -5.92 -6.65
N MET A 151 -9.14 -5.01 -6.26
CA MET A 151 -8.18 -5.26 -5.17
C MET A 151 -8.85 -5.33 -3.80
N MET A 152 -9.94 -4.58 -3.56
CA MET A 152 -10.67 -4.62 -2.28
C MET A 152 -11.41 -5.93 -2.07
N ILE A 153 -11.92 -6.57 -3.12
CA ILE A 153 -12.72 -7.80 -3.00
C ILE A 153 -12.00 -8.88 -2.17
N PRO A 154 -10.77 -9.32 -2.49
CA PRO A 154 -10.07 -10.31 -1.66
C PRO A 154 -9.80 -9.82 -0.23
N LEU A 155 -9.58 -8.51 -0.01
CA LEU A 155 -9.37 -7.97 1.33
C LEU A 155 -10.64 -8.06 2.19
N ILE A 156 -11.82 -7.86 1.57
CA ILE A 156 -13.11 -8.08 2.23
C ILE A 156 -13.29 -9.55 2.60
N HIS A 157 -12.92 -10.49 1.71
CA HIS A 157 -12.94 -11.92 2.00
C HIS A 157 -11.99 -12.32 3.14
N LEU A 158 -10.91 -11.57 3.34
CA LEU A 158 -9.99 -11.73 4.46
C LEU A 158 -10.49 -11.07 5.76
N GLY A 159 -11.71 -10.48 5.76
CA GLY A 159 -12.29 -9.82 6.94
C GLY A 159 -11.71 -8.46 7.27
N MET A 160 -11.01 -7.82 6.33
CA MET A 160 -10.35 -6.54 6.56
C MET A 160 -11.31 -5.34 6.49
N LEU A 161 -10.93 -4.24 7.13
CA LEU A 161 -11.67 -2.97 7.12
C LEU A 161 -11.16 -2.08 5.98
N ILE A 162 -11.95 -1.91 4.94
CA ILE A 162 -11.56 -1.12 3.78
C ILE A 162 -11.53 0.38 4.09
N VAL A 163 -10.42 1.04 3.73
CA VAL A 163 -10.16 2.45 3.98
C VAL A 163 -9.90 3.18 2.66
N GLY A 164 -10.89 3.91 2.20
CA GLY A 164 -10.80 4.78 1.04
C GLY A 164 -10.24 6.18 1.35
N VAL A 165 -10.26 7.05 0.35
CA VAL A 165 -9.86 8.46 0.43
C VAL A 165 -11.11 9.35 0.43
N PRO A 166 -11.34 10.17 1.48
CA PRO A 166 -12.52 11.02 1.54
C PRO A 166 -12.43 12.21 0.56
N TYR A 167 -13.56 12.62 0.01
CA TYR A 167 -13.64 13.78 -0.89
C TYR A 167 -13.22 15.12 -0.24
N SER A 168 -13.20 15.20 1.09
CA SER A 168 -12.64 16.35 1.81
C SER A 168 -11.12 16.48 1.68
N THR A 169 -10.43 15.47 1.13
CA THR A 169 -8.99 15.54 0.85
C THR A 169 -8.76 16.54 -0.28
N GLN A 170 -7.83 17.47 -0.05
CA GLN A 170 -7.44 18.45 -1.07
C GLN A 170 -6.98 17.73 -2.34
N GLY A 171 -7.48 18.18 -3.49
CA GLY A 171 -7.16 17.60 -4.80
C GLY A 171 -8.07 16.45 -5.23
N MET A 172 -9.02 16.00 -4.42
CA MET A 172 -9.96 14.93 -4.81
C MET A 172 -11.08 15.40 -5.75
N ILE A 173 -11.46 16.67 -5.70
CA ILE A 173 -12.45 17.26 -6.61
C ILE A 173 -11.70 18.00 -7.71
N HIS A 174 -11.66 17.42 -8.89
CA HIS A 174 -10.97 17.97 -10.07
C HIS A 174 -11.65 17.53 -11.37
N THR A 175 -11.37 18.23 -12.45
CA THR A 175 -11.86 17.96 -13.82
C THR A 175 -10.73 17.63 -14.80
N GLU A 176 -9.48 17.71 -14.36
CA GLU A 176 -8.32 17.39 -15.17
C GLU A 176 -8.11 15.87 -15.23
N ALA A 177 -7.41 15.42 -16.29
CA ALA A 177 -6.99 14.02 -16.45
C ALA A 177 -5.82 13.72 -15.51
N ARG A 178 -6.13 13.29 -14.27
CA ARG A 178 -5.14 12.88 -13.25
C ARG A 178 -5.69 11.80 -12.32
N GLY A 179 -4.88 11.36 -11.38
CA GLY A 179 -5.27 10.39 -10.38
C GLY A 179 -6.13 10.96 -9.25
N GLY A 180 -6.47 10.10 -8.31
CA GLY A 180 -7.28 10.41 -7.14
C GLY A 180 -8.71 9.90 -7.26
N THR A 181 -9.01 8.81 -6.57
CA THR A 181 -10.36 8.24 -6.49
C THR A 181 -10.73 8.00 -5.02
N PRO A 182 -12.04 7.99 -4.68
CA PRO A 182 -12.47 7.68 -3.31
C PRO A 182 -12.17 6.23 -2.90
N TYR A 183 -11.95 5.35 -3.87
CA TYR A 183 -11.61 3.94 -3.63
C TYR A 183 -10.13 3.76 -3.24
N GLY A 184 -9.26 4.66 -3.70
CA GLY A 184 -7.83 4.64 -3.40
C GLY A 184 -7.07 5.68 -4.20
N ALA A 185 -5.86 6.01 -3.75
CA ALA A 185 -4.98 6.90 -4.48
C ALA A 185 -4.59 6.28 -5.83
N SER A 186 -4.44 7.12 -6.85
CA SER A 186 -4.09 6.66 -8.19
C SER A 186 -3.27 7.71 -8.94
N THR A 187 -2.69 7.32 -10.08
CA THR A 187 -2.03 8.22 -11.04
C THR A 187 -2.25 7.75 -12.48
N ILE A 188 -2.12 8.67 -13.43
CA ILE A 188 -2.12 8.39 -14.87
C ILE A 188 -0.68 8.51 -15.37
N SER A 189 -0.15 7.40 -15.91
CA SER A 189 1.24 7.32 -16.37
C SER A 189 1.45 7.72 -17.83
N GLY A 190 0.38 7.94 -18.61
CA GLY A 190 0.45 8.05 -20.06
C GLY A 190 0.61 6.69 -20.76
N PRO A 191 0.28 6.60 -22.06
CA PRO A 191 0.30 5.34 -22.81
C PRO A 191 1.70 4.74 -22.99
N LYS A 192 2.76 5.54 -22.82
CA LYS A 192 4.16 5.11 -22.88
C LYS A 192 4.84 5.11 -21.51
N GLY A 193 4.09 5.37 -20.42
CA GLY A 193 4.65 5.53 -19.09
C GLY A 193 5.46 6.82 -18.89
N GLU A 194 5.20 7.83 -19.72
CA GLU A 194 5.97 9.07 -19.79
C GLU A 194 5.58 10.11 -18.73
N LEU A 195 4.41 9.99 -18.14
CA LEU A 195 3.92 10.93 -17.13
C LEU A 195 4.27 10.45 -15.72
N ALA A 196 5.09 11.21 -15.04
CA ALA A 196 5.31 10.97 -13.62
C ALA A 196 4.04 11.29 -12.80
N PRO A 197 3.83 10.66 -11.63
CA PRO A 197 2.77 11.06 -10.71
C PRO A 197 2.85 12.55 -10.39
N THR A 198 1.71 13.23 -10.40
CA THR A 198 1.65 14.66 -10.06
C THR A 198 1.91 14.89 -8.56
N SER A 199 2.20 16.13 -8.17
CA SER A 199 2.32 16.51 -6.76
C SER A 199 1.04 16.24 -5.97
N GLU A 200 -0.11 16.42 -6.62
CA GLU A 200 -1.44 16.15 -6.08
C GLU A 200 -1.69 14.66 -5.89
N ASP A 201 -1.35 13.81 -6.89
CA ASP A 201 -1.45 12.36 -6.76
C ASP A 201 -0.63 11.85 -5.55
N LEU A 202 0.61 12.34 -5.43
CA LEU A 202 1.48 11.99 -4.30
C LEU A 202 0.96 12.56 -2.96
N ALA A 203 0.30 13.72 -2.95
CA ALA A 203 -0.32 14.27 -1.76
C ALA A 203 -1.50 13.39 -1.29
N ILE A 204 -2.35 12.95 -2.22
CA ILE A 204 -3.45 12.03 -1.94
C ILE A 204 -2.92 10.69 -1.38
N CYS A 205 -1.83 10.16 -1.95
CA CYS A 205 -1.16 8.96 -1.43
C CYS A 205 -0.71 9.14 0.03
N ARG A 206 -0.09 10.28 0.36
CA ARG A 206 0.31 10.60 1.75
C ARG A 206 -0.89 10.64 2.68
N VAL A 207 -1.99 11.27 2.26
CA VAL A 207 -3.22 11.32 3.06
C VAL A 207 -3.78 9.91 3.29
N GLN A 208 -3.82 9.06 2.27
CA GLN A 208 -4.30 7.69 2.41
C GLN A 208 -3.42 6.88 3.36
N GLY A 209 -2.10 6.94 3.23
CA GLY A 209 -1.15 6.28 4.12
C GLY A 209 -1.33 6.71 5.58
N LYS A 210 -1.41 8.03 5.83
CA LYS A 210 -1.69 8.59 7.15
C LYS A 210 -3.02 8.09 7.71
N ARG A 211 -4.09 8.11 6.90
CA ARG A 211 -5.43 7.69 7.31
C ARG A 211 -5.48 6.21 7.73
N VAL A 212 -4.86 5.31 6.97
CA VAL A 212 -4.77 3.88 7.34
C VAL A 212 -4.00 3.74 8.65
N ALA A 213 -2.88 4.42 8.82
CA ALA A 213 -2.07 4.37 10.04
C ALA A 213 -2.84 4.89 11.28
N GLU A 214 -3.57 6.00 11.15
CA GLU A 214 -4.41 6.54 12.23
C GLU A 214 -5.53 5.59 12.63
N LEU A 215 -6.20 4.95 11.63
CA LEU A 215 -7.23 3.95 11.90
C LEU A 215 -6.63 2.69 12.54
N THR A 216 -5.50 2.21 12.05
CA THR A 216 -4.78 1.07 12.65
C THR A 216 -4.51 1.33 14.12
N LYS A 217 -4.00 2.53 14.45
CA LYS A 217 -3.75 2.92 15.83
C LYS A 217 -5.02 2.99 16.70
N LYS A 218 -6.18 3.35 16.12
CA LYS A 218 -7.46 3.41 16.84
C LYS A 218 -8.07 2.04 17.08
N VAL A 219 -7.90 1.12 16.14
CA VAL A 219 -8.58 -0.19 16.16
C VAL A 219 -7.72 -1.24 16.88
N ARG A 220 -6.40 -1.12 16.82
CA ARG A 220 -5.46 -2.14 17.30
C ARG A 220 -4.56 -1.66 18.46
N GLY A 221 -4.55 -0.35 18.77
CA GLY A 221 -3.67 0.28 19.76
C GLY A 221 -4.22 0.51 21.17
#